data_da00b496795c491397de117759ca5acd
#
_entry.id   da00b496795c491397de117759ca5acd
#
_cell.length_a   1.000
_cell.length_b   1.000
_cell.length_c   1.000
_cell.angle_alpha   90.00
_cell.angle_beta   90.00
_cell.angle_gamma   90.00
#
_symmetry.space_group_name_H-M   'P 1'
#
loop_
_entity.id
_entity.type
_entity.pdbx_description
1 polymer ?
#
loop_
_entity_poly.entity_id
_entity_poly.type
_entity_poly.pdbx_seq_one_letter_code
_entity_poly.pdbx_strand_id
1 'polypeptide(L)'
;KIMHSYGGLCIQAHPFRVCYYISDIRLSLDHVGAVEVLNIGHKDVYSRQAYEYAKNLGLPMTGGTDNHSLIDREEVSGVALEREVLSIDELISEIREGRAHPLPLERFEKMRNMPLVRDLELNAYKLTDEGLVHTDDPFCEK
;
A
#
# COMPACT_ATOMS: atom_id res chain seq x y z
N LYS A 1 -13.38 7.34 -8.18
CA LYS A 1 -14.31 7.17 -9.34
C LYS A 1 -13.79 7.87 -10.61
N ILE A 2 -13.51 9.19 -10.58
CA ILE A 2 -13.04 9.95 -11.76
C ILE A 2 -11.76 9.34 -12.36
N MET A 3 -10.73 9.07 -11.55
CA MET A 3 -9.48 8.50 -12.07
C MET A 3 -9.70 7.15 -12.77
N HIS A 4 -10.54 6.30 -12.21
CA HIS A 4 -10.85 5.00 -12.82
C HIS A 4 -11.60 5.13 -14.16
N SER A 5 -12.49 6.13 -14.31
CA SER A 5 -13.21 6.36 -15.58
C SER A 5 -12.29 6.81 -16.73
N TYR A 6 -11.10 7.31 -16.41
CA TYR A 6 -10.04 7.67 -17.37
C TYR A 6 -8.94 6.59 -17.48
N GLY A 7 -9.18 5.38 -16.99
CA GLY A 7 -8.21 4.28 -17.03
C GLY A 7 -7.12 4.34 -15.94
N GLY A 8 -7.09 5.39 -15.12
CA GLY A 8 -6.10 5.59 -14.07
C GLY A 8 -6.14 4.56 -12.96
N LEU A 9 -5.02 4.32 -12.29
CA LEU A 9 -4.87 3.47 -11.11
C LEU A 9 -4.71 4.34 -9.86
N CYS A 10 -5.54 4.12 -8.85
CA CYS A 10 -5.36 4.70 -7.53
C CYS A 10 -4.62 3.71 -6.64
N ILE A 11 -3.49 4.12 -6.09
CA ILE A 11 -2.72 3.31 -5.13
C ILE A 11 -2.85 3.95 -3.76
N GLN A 12 -3.24 3.18 -2.75
CA GLN A 12 -3.24 3.67 -1.38
C GLN A 12 -1.82 3.61 -0.82
N ALA A 13 -1.21 4.78 -0.61
CA ALA A 13 0.13 4.91 -0.08
C ALA A 13 0.12 4.63 1.43
N HIS A 14 1.06 3.79 1.90
CA HIS A 14 1.37 3.48 3.31
C HIS A 14 0.19 3.59 4.29
N PRO A 15 -0.91 2.82 4.10
CA PRO A 15 -2.20 3.05 4.78
C PRO A 15 -2.14 2.97 6.32
N PHE A 16 -1.15 2.28 6.88
CA PHE A 16 -0.99 2.10 8.34
C PHE A 16 0.12 2.96 8.95
N ARG A 17 0.66 3.92 8.17
CA ARG A 17 1.69 4.82 8.69
C ARG A 17 1.18 5.62 9.89
N VAL A 18 1.99 5.67 10.94
CA VAL A 18 1.77 6.53 12.12
C VAL A 18 2.86 7.59 12.19
N CYS A 19 2.45 8.84 12.33
CA CYS A 19 3.34 9.97 12.62
C CYS A 19 2.55 11.10 13.30
N TYR A 20 3.24 12.09 13.85
CA TYR A 20 2.66 13.11 14.75
C TYR A 20 1.52 13.96 14.14
N TYR A 21 1.40 14.02 12.82
CA TYR A 21 0.34 14.78 12.13
C TYR A 21 -0.77 13.88 11.55
N ILE A 22 -0.68 12.55 11.71
CA ILE A 22 -1.73 11.61 11.32
C ILE A 22 -2.55 11.27 12.57
N SER A 23 -3.84 11.61 12.56
CA SER A 23 -4.76 11.35 13.67
C SER A 23 -5.47 10.01 13.58
N ASP A 24 -5.65 9.49 12.36
CA ASP A 24 -6.47 8.31 12.09
C ASP A 24 -5.91 7.51 10.92
N ILE A 25 -6.10 6.18 10.96
CA ILE A 25 -5.89 5.29 9.83
C ILE A 25 -7.14 5.32 8.95
N ARG A 26 -6.98 5.64 7.67
CA ARG A 26 -8.09 5.75 6.72
C ARG A 26 -7.91 4.76 5.59
N LEU A 27 -8.81 3.77 5.52
CA LEU A 27 -8.76 2.66 4.58
C LEU A 27 -9.80 2.86 3.47
N SER A 28 -9.35 2.78 2.22
CA SER A 28 -10.22 2.94 1.06
C SER A 28 -10.44 1.58 0.39
N LEU A 29 -11.60 0.97 0.61
CA LEU A 29 -11.90 -0.38 0.12
C LEU A 29 -12.28 -0.40 -1.37
N ASP A 30 -13.15 0.53 -1.78
CA ASP A 30 -13.84 0.48 -3.08
C ASP A 30 -13.21 1.38 -4.15
N HIS A 31 -12.20 2.18 -3.78
CA HIS A 31 -11.69 3.25 -4.67
C HIS A 31 -10.20 3.13 -4.96
N VAL A 32 -9.55 2.09 -4.46
CA VAL A 32 -8.14 1.80 -4.75
C VAL A 32 -8.02 0.53 -5.58
N GLY A 33 -7.05 0.51 -6.47
CA GLY A 33 -6.74 -0.64 -7.31
C GLY A 33 -5.43 -1.31 -6.93
N ALA A 34 -4.69 -0.76 -5.97
CA ALA A 34 -3.47 -1.34 -5.40
C ALA A 34 -3.15 -0.70 -4.04
N VAL A 35 -2.25 -1.32 -3.28
CA VAL A 35 -1.77 -0.84 -1.98
C VAL A 35 -0.25 -0.81 -1.95
N GLU A 36 0.33 0.26 -1.42
CA GLU A 36 1.75 0.30 -1.08
C GLU A 36 1.96 -0.48 0.22
N VAL A 37 2.49 -1.69 0.08
CA VAL A 37 2.69 -2.62 1.21
C VAL A 37 4.12 -2.62 1.74
N LEU A 38 5.07 -2.06 1.00
CA LEU A 38 6.45 -1.88 1.44
C LEU A 38 6.86 -0.43 1.23
N ASN A 39 7.09 0.28 2.33
CA ASN A 39 7.67 1.61 2.29
C ASN A 39 8.96 1.64 3.11
N ILE A 40 10.10 1.87 2.45
CA ILE A 40 11.40 1.85 3.13
C ILE A 40 11.65 3.06 4.03
N GLY A 41 10.84 4.10 3.92
CA GLY A 41 10.88 5.28 4.79
C GLY A 41 10.20 5.07 6.15
N HIS A 42 9.55 3.92 6.37
CA HIS A 42 8.76 3.64 7.57
C HIS A 42 9.19 2.36 8.28
N LYS A 43 8.60 2.13 9.48
CA LYS A 43 8.81 0.89 10.23
C LYS A 43 8.15 -0.29 9.50
N ASP A 44 8.82 -1.44 9.47
CA ASP A 44 8.32 -2.66 8.83
C ASP A 44 6.99 -3.16 9.43
N VAL A 45 6.66 -2.80 10.68
CA VAL A 45 5.36 -3.13 11.30
C VAL A 45 4.19 -2.52 10.52
N TYR A 46 4.32 -1.29 10.04
CA TYR A 46 3.26 -0.64 9.24
C TYR A 46 3.15 -1.26 7.85
N SER A 47 4.28 -1.62 7.26
CA SER A 47 4.33 -2.37 6.00
C SER A 47 3.69 -3.76 6.16
N ARG A 48 3.94 -4.46 7.27
CA ARG A 48 3.32 -5.75 7.57
C ARG A 48 1.79 -5.66 7.72
N GLN A 49 1.31 -4.59 8.35
CA GLN A 49 -0.12 -4.30 8.46
C GLN A 49 -0.75 -4.01 7.08
N ALA A 50 -0.09 -3.20 6.25
CA ALA A 50 -0.52 -2.91 4.88
C ALA A 50 -0.55 -4.16 4.00
N TYR A 51 0.43 -5.05 4.15
CA TYR A 51 0.47 -6.34 3.46
C TYR A 51 -0.74 -7.21 3.82
N GLU A 52 -1.08 -7.36 5.12
CA GLU A 52 -2.23 -8.16 5.53
C GLU A 52 -3.55 -7.60 4.99
N TYR A 53 -3.72 -6.29 5.08
CA TYR A 53 -4.86 -5.58 4.51
C TYR A 53 -5.01 -5.83 2.99
N ALA A 54 -3.94 -5.62 2.21
CA ALA A 54 -3.97 -5.84 0.77
C ALA A 54 -4.24 -7.30 0.40
N LYS A 55 -3.62 -8.24 1.12
CA LYS A 55 -3.80 -9.68 0.94
C LYS A 55 -5.25 -10.11 1.17
N ASN A 56 -5.88 -9.64 2.25
CA ASN A 56 -7.26 -10.01 2.59
C ASN A 56 -8.28 -9.45 1.59
N LEU A 57 -7.98 -8.30 0.98
CA LEU A 57 -8.80 -7.72 -0.09
C LEU A 57 -8.47 -8.27 -1.49
N GLY A 58 -7.39 -9.03 -1.64
CA GLY A 58 -6.92 -9.50 -2.95
C GLY A 58 -6.43 -8.36 -3.85
N LEU A 59 -5.92 -7.27 -3.26
CA LEU A 59 -5.43 -6.12 -4.01
C LEU A 59 -3.96 -6.30 -4.43
N PRO A 60 -3.60 -5.83 -5.64
CA PRO A 60 -2.21 -5.73 -6.07
C PRO A 60 -1.37 -4.92 -5.09
N MET A 61 -0.07 -5.27 -5.01
CA MET A 61 0.86 -4.73 -4.04
C MET A 61 1.98 -3.95 -4.72
N THR A 62 2.35 -2.81 -4.14
CA THR A 62 3.45 -1.97 -4.61
C THR A 62 4.42 -1.62 -3.49
N GLY A 63 5.57 -1.05 -3.84
CA GLY A 63 6.53 -0.51 -2.90
C GLY A 63 6.89 0.94 -3.21
N GLY A 64 7.41 1.66 -2.23
CA GLY A 64 7.82 3.04 -2.36
C GLY A 64 8.80 3.49 -1.27
N THR A 65 9.29 4.73 -1.40
CA THR A 65 10.30 5.31 -0.51
C THR A 65 9.76 6.38 0.43
N ASP A 66 8.62 6.98 0.11
CA ASP A 66 8.13 8.22 0.75
C ASP A 66 9.20 9.33 0.79
N ASN A 67 10.04 9.39 -0.25
CA ASN A 67 11.15 10.35 -0.31
C ASN A 67 10.64 11.73 -0.72
N HIS A 68 10.84 12.73 0.14
CA HIS A 68 10.44 14.12 -0.04
C HIS A 68 11.65 15.06 -0.23
N SER A 69 12.85 14.50 -0.36
CA SER A 69 14.08 15.29 -0.47
C SER A 69 14.91 14.88 -1.68
N LEU A 70 15.82 15.78 -2.09
CA LEU A 70 16.81 15.51 -3.14
C LEU A 70 18.07 14.81 -2.59
N ILE A 71 18.07 14.44 -1.31
CA ILE A 71 19.18 13.70 -0.72
C ILE A 71 19.11 12.27 -1.20
N ASP A 72 20.20 11.78 -1.79
CA ASP A 72 20.34 10.40 -2.20
C ASP A 72 20.16 9.47 -1.00
N ARG A 73 19.26 8.50 -1.17
CA ARG A 73 19.14 7.39 -0.24
C ARG A 73 19.92 6.20 -0.81
N GLU A 74 20.64 5.51 0.05
CA GLU A 74 21.38 4.31 -0.34
C GLU A 74 20.44 3.16 -0.74
N GLU A 75 19.22 3.13 -0.18
CA GLU A 75 18.22 2.10 -0.44
C GLU A 75 17.17 2.60 -1.45
N VAL A 76 16.98 1.82 -2.51
CA VAL A 76 15.98 2.09 -3.55
C VAL A 76 14.76 1.22 -3.30
N SER A 77 13.57 1.80 -3.44
CA SER A 77 12.30 1.09 -3.37
C SER A 77 11.40 1.46 -4.56
N GLY A 78 10.46 0.59 -4.85
CA GLY A 78 9.52 0.72 -5.95
C GLY A 78 8.89 -0.62 -6.29
N VAL A 79 8.76 -0.90 -7.59
CA VAL A 79 8.24 -2.18 -8.08
C VAL A 79 9.18 -2.78 -9.12
N ALA A 80 9.39 -4.11 -9.03
CA ALA A 80 9.94 -4.91 -10.11
C ALA A 80 8.80 -5.42 -10.99
N LEU A 81 9.00 -5.41 -12.29
CA LEU A 81 8.04 -5.93 -13.27
C LEU A 81 8.63 -7.17 -13.92
N GLU A 82 7.77 -8.11 -14.34
CA GLU A 82 8.20 -9.34 -15.00
C GLU A 82 8.66 -9.09 -16.45
N ARG A 83 8.31 -7.94 -17.03
CA ARG A 83 8.70 -7.51 -18.36
C ARG A 83 8.97 -6.01 -18.43
N GLU A 84 9.65 -5.59 -19.47
CA GLU A 84 9.78 -4.17 -19.80
C GLU A 84 8.42 -3.57 -20.18
N VAL A 85 8.17 -2.34 -19.71
CA VAL A 85 6.97 -1.55 -20.05
C VAL A 85 7.41 -0.22 -20.64
N LEU A 86 6.72 0.22 -21.69
CA LEU A 86 7.06 1.41 -22.47
C LEU A 86 6.01 2.54 -22.32
N SER A 87 4.95 2.29 -21.55
CA SER A 87 3.88 3.26 -21.33
C SER A 87 3.30 3.15 -19.92
N ILE A 88 2.60 4.20 -19.48
CA ILE A 88 1.85 4.22 -18.22
C ILE A 88 0.71 3.19 -18.25
N ASP A 89 0.06 3.02 -19.38
CA ASP A 89 -1.03 2.05 -19.51
C ASP A 89 -0.54 0.61 -19.33
N GLU A 90 0.64 0.28 -19.86
CA GLU A 90 1.28 -1.01 -19.62
C GLU A 90 1.67 -1.20 -18.16
N LEU A 91 2.24 -0.18 -17.51
CA LEU A 91 2.56 -0.23 -16.09
C LEU A 91 1.31 -0.47 -15.24
N ILE A 92 0.22 0.24 -15.53
CA ILE A 92 -1.07 0.06 -14.84
C ILE A 92 -1.58 -1.36 -15.02
N SER A 93 -1.46 -1.92 -16.24
CA SER A 93 -1.88 -3.30 -16.53
C SER A 93 -1.07 -4.31 -15.71
N GLU A 94 0.28 -4.17 -15.68
CA GLU A 94 1.14 -5.06 -14.91
C GLU A 94 0.80 -5.03 -13.40
N ILE A 95 0.56 -3.84 -12.85
CA ILE A 95 0.16 -3.70 -11.45
C ILE A 95 -1.21 -4.37 -11.20
N ARG A 96 -2.22 -4.06 -12.02
CA ARG A 96 -3.58 -4.61 -11.87
C ARG A 96 -3.63 -6.13 -11.94
N GLU A 97 -2.78 -6.72 -12.75
CA GLU A 97 -2.70 -8.16 -12.95
C GLU A 97 -1.78 -8.86 -11.93
N GLY A 98 -1.23 -8.11 -10.96
CA GLY A 98 -0.40 -8.65 -9.87
C GLY A 98 1.00 -9.09 -10.31
N ARG A 99 1.50 -8.61 -11.47
CA ARG A 99 2.85 -8.88 -11.99
C ARG A 99 3.88 -7.82 -11.58
N ALA A 100 3.51 -6.95 -10.65
CA ALA A 100 4.41 -5.99 -10.00
C ALA A 100 4.77 -6.49 -8.61
N HIS A 101 6.06 -6.52 -8.29
CA HIS A 101 6.57 -7.01 -7.00
C HIS A 101 7.24 -5.89 -6.23
N PRO A 102 6.89 -5.68 -4.94
CA PRO A 102 7.53 -4.65 -4.11
C PRO A 102 9.04 -4.86 -3.98
N LEU A 103 9.82 -3.78 -4.09
CA LEU A 103 11.27 -3.76 -3.92
C LEU A 103 11.67 -2.98 -2.65
N PRO A 104 12.81 -3.32 -2.01
CA PRO A 104 13.70 -4.45 -2.30
C PRO A 104 13.07 -5.80 -1.90
N LEU A 105 13.25 -6.81 -2.73
CA LEU A 105 12.59 -8.11 -2.57
C LEU A 105 12.96 -8.79 -1.25
N GLU A 106 14.23 -8.73 -0.84
CA GLU A 106 14.69 -9.32 0.43
C GLU A 106 13.96 -8.71 1.64
N ARG A 107 13.78 -7.38 1.66
CA ARG A 107 13.06 -6.70 2.74
C ARG A 107 11.58 -7.03 2.70
N PHE A 108 10.98 -7.12 1.53
CA PHE A 108 9.60 -7.55 1.37
C PHE A 108 9.37 -8.96 1.90
N GLU A 109 10.23 -9.93 1.54
CA GLU A 109 10.16 -11.31 2.03
C GLU A 109 10.31 -11.38 3.56
N LYS A 110 11.24 -10.63 4.13
CA LYS A 110 11.43 -10.54 5.58
C LYS A 110 10.18 -9.95 6.25
N MET A 111 9.70 -8.82 5.76
CA MET A 111 8.55 -8.09 6.31
C MET A 111 7.27 -8.93 6.28
N ARG A 112 6.94 -9.58 5.15
CA ARG A 112 5.70 -10.36 5.03
C ARG A 112 5.63 -11.57 5.97
N ASN A 113 6.79 -12.08 6.40
CA ASN A 113 6.91 -13.18 7.35
C ASN A 113 6.97 -12.74 8.82
N MET A 114 6.96 -11.45 9.11
CA MET A 114 6.89 -10.94 10.48
C MET A 114 5.53 -11.26 11.12
N PRO A 115 5.47 -11.43 12.45
CA PRO A 115 4.20 -11.47 13.17
C PRO A 115 3.36 -10.22 12.88
N LEU A 116 2.05 -10.41 12.68
CA LEU A 116 1.12 -9.29 12.53
C LEU A 116 0.85 -8.67 13.91
N VAL A 117 1.18 -7.40 14.05
CA VAL A 117 0.75 -6.58 15.20
C VAL A 117 -0.66 -6.07 14.92
N ARG A 118 -1.65 -6.56 15.68
CA ARG A 118 -3.07 -6.23 15.47
C ARG A 118 -3.49 -4.97 16.19
N ASP A 119 -2.85 -4.64 17.31
CA ASP A 119 -3.10 -3.41 18.03
C ASP A 119 -2.57 -2.21 17.23
N LEU A 120 -3.47 -1.37 16.79
CA LEU A 120 -3.14 -0.15 16.06
C LEU A 120 -2.90 0.99 17.07
N GLU A 121 -1.93 1.84 16.77
CA GLU A 121 -1.65 3.04 17.56
C GLU A 121 -2.73 4.12 17.40
N LEU A 122 -3.55 4.04 16.33
CA LEU A 122 -4.58 5.00 15.98
C LEU A 122 -5.90 4.28 15.65
N ASN A 123 -7.01 5.00 15.80
CA ASN A 123 -8.31 4.52 15.34
C ASN A 123 -8.30 4.32 13.82
N ALA A 124 -8.99 3.29 13.36
CA ALA A 124 -9.13 2.98 11.94
C ALA A 124 -10.55 3.27 11.44
N TYR A 125 -10.62 3.82 10.23
CA TYR A 125 -11.88 4.15 9.54
C TYR A 125 -11.84 3.62 8.11
N LYS A 126 -12.96 3.07 7.67
CA LYS A 126 -13.21 2.72 6.26
C LYS A 126 -13.84 3.92 5.56
N LEU A 127 -13.30 4.31 4.41
CA LEU A 127 -13.90 5.31 3.55
C LEU A 127 -15.01 4.66 2.71
N THR A 128 -16.23 5.14 2.89
CA THR A 128 -17.42 4.71 2.14
C THR A 128 -17.99 5.88 1.33
N ASP A 129 -18.98 5.63 0.51
CA ASP A 129 -19.72 6.69 -0.20
C ASP A 129 -20.45 7.64 0.77
N GLU A 130 -20.72 7.20 1.99
CA GLU A 130 -21.39 7.99 3.04
C GLU A 130 -20.39 8.74 3.95
N GLY A 131 -19.08 8.51 3.78
CA GLY A 131 -18.02 9.13 4.56
C GLY A 131 -17.13 8.13 5.30
N LEU A 132 -16.49 8.58 6.38
CA LEU A 132 -15.61 7.76 7.20
C LEU A 132 -16.42 7.00 8.26
N VAL A 133 -16.32 5.68 8.26
CA VAL A 133 -16.98 4.79 9.22
C VAL A 133 -15.92 4.08 10.05
N HIS A 134 -16.00 4.18 11.38
CA HIS A 134 -15.09 3.47 12.30
C HIS A 134 -15.11 1.96 12.04
N THR A 135 -13.97 1.30 12.17
CA THR A 135 -13.86 -0.15 11.99
C THR A 135 -13.00 -0.78 13.07
N ASP A 136 -13.49 -1.86 13.64
CA ASP A 136 -12.76 -2.76 14.56
C ASP A 136 -12.03 -3.87 13.79
N ASP A 137 -12.29 -3.99 12.47
CA ASP A 137 -11.60 -4.90 11.56
C ASP A 137 -10.88 -4.11 10.46
N PRO A 138 -9.69 -3.54 10.77
CA PRO A 138 -8.89 -2.76 9.83
C PRO A 138 -8.20 -3.63 8.76
N PHE A 139 -8.10 -4.93 8.99
CA PHE A 139 -7.45 -5.86 8.06
C PHE A 139 -8.42 -6.55 7.11
N CYS A 140 -9.74 -6.29 7.25
CA CYS A 140 -10.79 -6.88 6.40
C CYS A 140 -10.73 -8.41 6.38
N GLU A 141 -10.56 -9.03 7.53
CA GLU A 141 -10.54 -10.49 7.67
C GLU A 141 -11.94 -11.06 7.35
N LYS A 142 -11.96 -12.17 6.59
CA LYS A 142 -13.20 -12.86 6.19
C LYS A 142 -13.54 -13.95 7.20
#